data_922f245e6567b538376a7ce356393c41
#
_entry.id   922f245e6567b538376a7ce356393c41
#
_cell.length_a   1.000
_cell.length_b   1.000
_cell.length_c   1.000
_cell.angle_alpha   90.00
_cell.angle_beta   90.00
_cell.angle_gamma   90.00
#
_symmetry.space_group_name_H-M   'P 1'
#
loop_
_entity.id
_entity.type
_entity.pdbx_description
1 polymer ?
#
loop_
_entity_poly.entity_id
_entity_poly.type
_entity_poly.pdbx_seq_one_letter_code
_entity_poly.pdbx_strand_id
1 'polypeptide(L)'
;MFNFESLEQVQIEITNRCQASCPMCLRNIHGGIENPSLQLTDWTLDQFIKIFNVEVLAQIKHINFCGDFGDPIINNDLISMCRYLKDNSTVSVAINTNGSARSVSWWEELAKAMPQQHRVEFALDGLAETHSLYRIGTDFNSIIRNATSFMDAGGIADWMFIKFKHNEHEVDIARNVSMSLGFNSFTVKNSKRFGKKFPVLNRAGAVTHYIEQPVSSNIRPVEFVDLKDYKQWTSEVSCFTLDSKELYIDAHRHVLPCCLIGSFLYANYDVNLYNSYSLIDSDSVIGIAKEVQTEVFDTIKELGGLEALDALTYGIKSILSSRVWQTLIQQKWTTDSSAPCTILCSNNSPFISIAEQVNRAS
;
A
#
# COMPACT_ATOMS: atom_id res chain seq x y z
N MET A 1 -7.33 24.35 2.92
CA MET A 1 -8.33 23.40 2.35
C MET A 1 -7.64 22.60 1.27
N PHE A 2 -7.69 21.27 1.33
CA PHE A 2 -7.08 20.42 0.29
C PHE A 2 -7.99 20.44 -0.96
N ASN A 3 -7.48 20.92 -2.07
CA ASN A 3 -8.17 21.05 -3.34
C ASN A 3 -7.24 20.69 -4.51
N PHE A 4 -7.71 20.78 -5.75
CA PHE A 4 -6.91 20.43 -6.92
C PHE A 4 -5.64 21.27 -7.04
N GLU A 5 -5.72 22.57 -6.76
CA GLU A 5 -4.61 23.52 -6.86
C GLU A 5 -3.51 23.26 -5.82
N SER A 6 -3.84 22.56 -4.72
CA SER A 6 -2.88 22.17 -3.70
C SER A 6 -2.31 20.76 -3.90
N LEU A 7 -2.88 19.96 -4.82
CA LEU A 7 -2.46 18.59 -5.08
C LEU A 7 -1.04 18.55 -5.65
N GLU A 8 -0.15 17.78 -5.03
CA GLU A 8 1.23 17.59 -5.50
C GLU A 8 1.56 16.14 -5.82
N GLN A 9 0.93 15.18 -5.15
CA GLN A 9 1.28 13.77 -5.27
C GLN A 9 0.03 12.90 -5.44
N VAL A 10 0.18 11.81 -6.19
CA VAL A 10 -0.88 10.81 -6.36
C VAL A 10 -0.30 9.41 -6.15
N GLN A 11 -0.84 8.71 -5.19
CA GLN A 11 -0.61 7.28 -5.01
C GLN A 11 -1.70 6.52 -5.75
N ILE A 12 -1.35 5.59 -6.62
CA ILE A 12 -2.32 4.87 -7.45
C ILE A 12 -2.12 3.36 -7.41
N GLU A 13 -3.24 2.64 -7.42
CA GLU A 13 -3.29 1.21 -7.60
C GLU A 13 -3.91 0.90 -8.96
N ILE A 14 -3.08 0.57 -9.96
CA ILE A 14 -3.53 0.30 -11.34
C ILE A 14 -4.02 -1.12 -11.56
N THR A 15 -3.90 -1.97 -10.57
CA THR A 15 -4.38 -3.36 -10.55
C THR A 15 -4.50 -3.83 -9.11
N ASN A 16 -5.51 -4.61 -8.80
CA ASN A 16 -5.58 -5.33 -7.53
C ASN A 16 -5.20 -6.81 -7.66
N ARG A 17 -4.49 -7.17 -8.76
CA ARG A 17 -3.92 -8.51 -8.99
C ARG A 17 -2.49 -8.57 -8.48
N CYS A 18 -2.14 -9.70 -7.88
CA CYS A 18 -0.78 -10.00 -7.45
C CYS A 18 -0.57 -11.52 -7.49
N GLN A 19 0.62 -11.99 -7.89
CA GLN A 19 0.97 -13.41 -7.86
C GLN A 19 1.44 -13.86 -6.48
N ALA A 20 1.80 -12.91 -5.59
CA ALA A 20 2.24 -13.20 -4.24
C ALA A 20 1.06 -13.40 -3.28
N SER A 21 1.31 -14.16 -2.22
CA SER A 21 0.35 -14.48 -1.16
C SER A 21 0.91 -14.12 0.23
N CYS A 22 1.42 -12.88 0.36
CA CYS A 22 1.99 -12.41 1.63
C CYS A 22 0.94 -12.47 2.76
N PRO A 23 1.25 -13.08 3.92
CA PRO A 23 0.25 -13.38 4.94
C PRO A 23 -0.41 -12.17 5.58
N MET A 24 0.30 -11.04 5.67
CA MET A 24 -0.24 -9.80 6.24
C MET A 24 -0.79 -8.83 5.19
N CYS A 25 -0.86 -9.23 3.91
CA CYS A 25 -1.49 -8.44 2.87
C CYS A 25 -3.01 -8.61 2.91
N LEU A 26 -3.76 -7.53 2.86
CA LEU A 26 -5.23 -7.53 2.88
C LEU A 26 -5.86 -8.23 1.66
N ARG A 27 -5.07 -8.45 0.60
CA ARG A 27 -5.46 -9.28 -0.53
C ARG A 27 -5.71 -10.73 -0.13
N ASN A 28 -5.05 -11.21 0.92
CA ASN A 28 -5.09 -12.60 1.35
C ASN A 28 -5.52 -12.68 2.82
N ILE A 29 -6.19 -13.77 3.17
CA ILE A 29 -6.46 -14.14 4.55
C ILE A 29 -5.31 -15.05 4.98
N HIS A 30 -4.40 -14.51 5.78
CA HIS A 30 -3.22 -15.20 6.30
C HIS A 30 -2.32 -15.86 5.23
N GLY A 31 -2.37 -15.38 3.98
CA GLY A 31 -1.55 -15.89 2.87
C GLY A 31 -2.14 -17.10 2.11
N GLY A 32 -3.07 -17.84 2.70
CA GLY A 32 -3.58 -19.08 2.10
C GLY A 32 -4.84 -18.91 1.24
N ILE A 33 -5.68 -17.99 1.62
CA ILE A 33 -7.02 -17.80 1.05
C ILE A 33 -7.09 -16.41 0.42
N GLU A 34 -7.56 -16.30 -0.83
CA GLU A 34 -7.79 -15.00 -1.44
C GLU A 34 -8.98 -14.30 -0.77
N ASN A 35 -8.87 -12.99 -0.63
CA ASN A 35 -9.95 -12.17 -0.07
C ASN A 35 -11.17 -12.20 -1.01
N PRO A 36 -12.30 -12.81 -0.59
CA PRO A 36 -13.48 -12.97 -1.44
C PRO A 36 -14.19 -11.64 -1.73
N SER A 37 -13.87 -10.56 -1.00
CA SER A 37 -14.46 -9.23 -1.23
C SER A 37 -13.80 -8.49 -2.39
N LEU A 38 -12.66 -8.97 -2.92
CA LEU A 38 -11.96 -8.31 -4.01
C LEU A 38 -12.53 -8.67 -5.37
N GLN A 39 -13.05 -7.67 -6.07
CA GLN A 39 -13.37 -7.77 -7.49
C GLN A 39 -12.11 -7.39 -8.29
N LEU A 40 -11.52 -8.38 -8.99
CA LEU A 40 -10.26 -8.17 -9.70
C LEU A 40 -10.44 -7.26 -10.92
N THR A 41 -9.59 -6.24 -11.00
CA THR A 41 -9.61 -5.26 -12.09
C THR A 41 -8.21 -4.80 -12.45
N ASP A 42 -8.07 -4.27 -13.66
CA ASP A 42 -6.85 -3.65 -14.19
C ASP A 42 -7.23 -2.34 -14.88
N TRP A 43 -6.40 -1.32 -14.76
CA TRP A 43 -6.51 -0.13 -15.59
C TRP A 43 -5.95 -0.39 -16.97
N THR A 44 -6.60 0.16 -17.99
CA THR A 44 -6.04 0.24 -19.33
C THR A 44 -5.25 1.54 -19.51
N LEU A 45 -4.35 1.59 -20.52
CA LEU A 45 -3.65 2.81 -20.89
C LEU A 45 -4.62 3.96 -21.21
N ASP A 46 -5.72 3.68 -21.92
CA ASP A 46 -6.71 4.72 -22.26
C ASP A 46 -7.39 5.32 -21.05
N GLN A 47 -7.72 4.50 -20.05
CA GLN A 47 -8.26 4.98 -18.77
C GLN A 47 -7.24 5.84 -18.03
N PHE A 48 -5.97 5.41 -18.01
CA PHE A 48 -4.88 6.15 -17.40
C PHE A 48 -4.70 7.52 -18.05
N ILE A 49 -4.61 7.59 -19.38
CA ILE A 49 -4.48 8.84 -20.14
C ILE A 49 -5.66 9.78 -19.87
N LYS A 50 -6.88 9.25 -19.80
CA LYS A 50 -8.06 10.06 -19.55
C LYS A 50 -8.05 10.68 -18.13
N ILE A 51 -7.61 9.92 -17.13
CA ILE A 51 -7.53 10.39 -15.74
C ILE A 51 -6.34 11.33 -15.55
N PHE A 52 -5.15 10.95 -16.05
CA PHE A 52 -3.93 11.74 -15.98
C PHE A 52 -3.71 12.55 -17.27
N ASN A 53 -4.69 13.38 -17.61
CA ASN A 53 -4.60 14.27 -18.75
C ASN A 53 -3.59 15.42 -18.52
N VAL A 54 -3.37 16.25 -19.53
CA VAL A 54 -2.38 17.34 -19.49
C VAL A 54 -2.59 18.29 -18.31
N GLU A 55 -3.85 18.58 -17.94
CA GLU A 55 -4.16 19.48 -16.81
C GLU A 55 -3.71 18.86 -15.48
N VAL A 56 -4.01 17.57 -15.26
CA VAL A 56 -3.60 16.85 -14.05
C VAL A 56 -2.07 16.72 -14.00
N LEU A 57 -1.43 16.34 -15.11
CA LEU A 57 0.03 16.19 -15.18
C LEU A 57 0.78 17.51 -15.00
N ALA A 58 0.18 18.63 -15.37
CA ALA A 58 0.75 19.97 -15.12
C ALA A 58 0.66 20.38 -13.64
N GLN A 59 -0.30 19.82 -12.89
CA GLN A 59 -0.54 20.16 -11.48
C GLN A 59 0.34 19.33 -10.54
N ILE A 60 0.51 18.03 -10.80
CA ILE A 60 1.18 17.12 -9.88
C ILE A 60 2.68 17.05 -10.13
N LYS A 61 3.44 16.68 -9.10
CA LYS A 61 4.90 16.54 -9.13
C LYS A 61 5.35 15.07 -9.07
N HIS A 62 4.51 14.20 -8.49
CA HIS A 62 4.87 12.82 -8.23
C HIS A 62 3.70 11.86 -8.40
N ILE A 63 3.98 10.68 -8.97
CA ILE A 63 3.07 9.53 -9.01
C ILE A 63 3.78 8.33 -8.39
N ASN A 64 3.12 7.70 -7.42
CA ASN A 64 3.56 6.44 -6.84
C ASN A 64 2.62 5.31 -7.27
N PHE A 65 3.11 4.41 -8.12
CA PHE A 65 2.42 3.15 -8.43
C PHE A 65 2.64 2.19 -7.27
N CYS A 66 1.61 1.93 -6.50
CA CYS A 66 1.64 1.04 -5.35
C CYS A 66 0.59 -0.06 -5.46
N GLY A 67 0.52 -0.91 -4.47
CA GLY A 67 -0.53 -1.88 -4.33
C GLY A 67 -0.87 -2.09 -2.86
N ASP A 68 -2.07 -1.70 -2.45
CA ASP A 68 -2.65 -2.17 -1.19
C ASP A 68 -3.06 -3.64 -1.33
N PHE A 69 -3.59 -3.99 -2.50
CA PHE A 69 -4.08 -5.32 -2.84
C PHE A 69 -3.35 -5.95 -4.03
N GLY A 70 -2.86 -5.17 -4.98
CA GLY A 70 -2.17 -5.65 -6.17
C GLY A 70 -0.67 -5.40 -6.17
N ASP A 71 -0.06 -5.72 -7.30
CA ASP A 71 1.32 -5.34 -7.60
C ASP A 71 1.35 -4.70 -9.00
N PRO A 72 1.83 -3.46 -9.16
CA PRO A 72 1.80 -2.72 -10.41
C PRO A 72 2.37 -3.48 -11.60
N ILE A 73 3.41 -4.32 -11.39
CA ILE A 73 4.05 -5.08 -12.47
C ILE A 73 3.14 -6.14 -13.10
N ILE A 74 2.01 -6.48 -12.46
CA ILE A 74 1.05 -7.42 -13.02
C ILE A 74 0.18 -6.76 -14.10
N ASN A 75 0.00 -5.45 -14.04
CA ASN A 75 -0.70 -4.72 -15.10
C ASN A 75 0.11 -4.75 -16.41
N ASN A 76 -0.54 -5.13 -17.51
CA ASN A 76 0.12 -5.26 -18.81
C ASN A 76 0.46 -3.92 -19.47
N ASP A 77 -0.22 -2.86 -19.09
CA ASP A 77 -0.07 -1.51 -19.65
C ASP A 77 0.91 -0.64 -18.83
N LEU A 78 1.50 -1.14 -17.73
CA LEU A 78 2.40 -0.34 -16.88
C LEU A 78 3.53 0.34 -17.66
N ILE A 79 4.22 -0.40 -18.55
CA ILE A 79 5.30 0.16 -19.38
C ILE A 79 4.78 1.29 -20.26
N SER A 80 3.61 1.10 -20.86
CA SER A 80 2.97 2.12 -21.71
C SER A 80 2.54 3.35 -20.90
N MET A 81 2.05 3.17 -19.67
CA MET A 81 1.74 4.27 -18.75
C MET A 81 3.01 5.05 -18.35
N CYS A 82 4.11 4.36 -18.03
CA CYS A 82 5.41 5.00 -17.74
C CYS A 82 5.93 5.79 -18.96
N ARG A 83 5.82 5.22 -20.16
CA ARG A 83 6.21 5.90 -21.39
C ARG A 83 5.36 7.15 -21.64
N TYR A 84 4.04 7.05 -21.43
CA TYR A 84 3.15 8.21 -21.54
C TYR A 84 3.56 9.33 -20.57
N LEU A 85 3.86 9.02 -19.32
CA LEU A 85 4.33 9.99 -18.34
C LEU A 85 5.66 10.63 -18.75
N LYS A 86 6.61 9.82 -19.23
CA LYS A 86 7.91 10.27 -19.72
C LYS A 86 7.79 11.27 -20.87
N ASP A 87 6.89 10.99 -21.81
CA ASP A 87 6.75 11.77 -23.03
C ASP A 87 5.90 13.03 -22.86
N ASN A 88 5.02 13.08 -21.84
CA ASN A 88 4.01 14.15 -21.69
C ASN A 88 4.12 14.95 -20.38
N SER A 89 5.10 14.68 -19.52
CA SER A 89 5.21 15.37 -18.22
C SER A 89 6.65 15.42 -17.71
N THR A 90 6.82 16.19 -16.61
CA THR A 90 8.04 16.19 -15.78
C THR A 90 7.83 15.51 -14.44
N VAL A 91 6.73 14.76 -14.31
CA VAL A 91 6.33 14.09 -13.07
C VAL A 91 7.36 13.01 -12.72
N SER A 92 7.79 12.98 -11.47
CA SER A 92 8.61 11.89 -10.97
C SER A 92 7.75 10.64 -10.70
N VAL A 93 8.33 9.45 -10.86
CA VAL A 93 7.60 8.19 -10.74
C VAL A 93 8.29 7.25 -9.75
N ALA A 94 7.52 6.73 -8.80
CA ALA A 94 7.92 5.59 -7.98
C ALA A 94 7.06 4.36 -8.30
N ILE A 95 7.65 3.17 -8.19
CA ILE A 95 6.93 1.89 -8.31
C ILE A 95 7.31 1.02 -7.11
N ASN A 96 6.33 0.57 -6.34
CA ASN A 96 6.53 -0.36 -5.25
C ASN A 96 6.12 -1.77 -5.71
N THR A 97 7.04 -2.73 -5.67
CA THR A 97 6.78 -4.07 -6.21
C THR A 97 7.46 -5.17 -5.42
N ASN A 98 6.91 -6.39 -5.49
CA ASN A 98 7.60 -7.58 -5.04
C ASN A 98 8.70 -8.06 -6.02
N GLY A 99 8.72 -7.54 -7.26
CA GLY A 99 9.78 -7.77 -8.25
C GLY A 99 9.89 -9.18 -8.84
N SER A 100 9.07 -10.15 -8.42
CA SER A 100 9.27 -11.57 -8.76
C SER A 100 8.62 -12.01 -10.07
N ALA A 101 7.76 -11.18 -10.66
CA ALA A 101 7.11 -11.47 -11.94
C ALA A 101 7.85 -10.82 -13.12
N ARG A 102 7.41 -11.18 -14.33
CA ARG A 102 7.91 -10.69 -15.61
C ARG A 102 9.29 -11.24 -16.00
N SER A 103 9.61 -11.11 -17.29
CA SER A 103 10.90 -11.53 -17.84
C SER A 103 11.97 -10.46 -17.64
N VAL A 104 13.24 -10.85 -17.72
CA VAL A 104 14.39 -9.94 -17.71
C VAL A 104 14.23 -8.83 -18.76
N SER A 105 13.86 -9.18 -20.00
CA SER A 105 13.64 -8.20 -21.09
C SER A 105 12.52 -7.20 -20.78
N TRP A 106 11.49 -7.61 -20.05
CA TRP A 106 10.42 -6.72 -19.60
C TRP A 106 10.96 -5.66 -18.62
N TRP A 107 11.85 -6.05 -17.71
CA TRP A 107 12.47 -5.13 -16.76
C TRP A 107 13.42 -4.14 -17.42
N GLU A 108 14.17 -4.59 -18.44
CA GLU A 108 14.98 -3.70 -19.27
C GLU A 108 14.13 -2.69 -20.05
N GLU A 109 12.97 -3.13 -20.56
CA GLU A 109 12.03 -2.25 -21.25
C GLU A 109 11.40 -1.25 -20.30
N LEU A 110 11.02 -1.68 -19.08
CA LEU A 110 10.50 -0.79 -18.04
C LEU A 110 11.52 0.32 -17.73
N ALA A 111 12.80 -0.02 -17.50
CA ALA A 111 13.84 0.97 -17.21
C ALA A 111 13.93 2.05 -18.29
N LYS A 112 13.88 1.63 -19.58
CA LYS A 112 13.90 2.55 -20.75
C LYS A 112 12.65 3.41 -20.85
N ALA A 113 11.51 2.93 -20.35
CA ALA A 113 10.22 3.63 -20.39
C ALA A 113 10.04 4.62 -19.22
N MET A 114 10.81 4.47 -18.13
CA MET A 114 10.66 5.33 -16.94
C MET A 114 10.98 6.80 -17.25
N PRO A 115 10.29 7.78 -16.61
CA PRO A 115 10.69 9.18 -16.62
C PRO A 115 12.12 9.40 -16.12
N GLN A 116 12.68 10.58 -16.34
CA GLN A 116 14.05 10.89 -15.91
C GLN A 116 14.23 10.79 -14.40
N GLN A 117 13.25 11.27 -13.64
CA GLN A 117 13.21 11.14 -12.17
C GLN A 117 12.32 9.95 -11.81
N HIS A 118 12.94 8.83 -11.49
CA HIS A 118 12.20 7.62 -11.13
C HIS A 118 12.95 6.77 -10.11
N ARG A 119 12.21 5.84 -9.49
CA ARG A 119 12.74 4.76 -8.67
C ARG A 119 11.80 3.56 -8.68
N VAL A 120 12.34 2.37 -8.52
CA VAL A 120 11.59 1.14 -8.26
C VAL A 120 12.03 0.56 -6.93
N GLU A 121 11.10 0.46 -5.98
CA GLU A 121 11.33 -0.13 -4.68
C GLU A 121 10.99 -1.62 -4.73
N PHE A 122 12.03 -2.45 -4.63
CA PHE A 122 11.91 -3.91 -4.59
C PHE A 122 11.73 -4.38 -3.14
N ALA A 123 10.63 -5.05 -2.87
CA ALA A 123 10.31 -5.58 -1.54
C ALA A 123 10.94 -6.96 -1.33
N LEU A 124 12.11 -7.00 -0.72
CA LEU A 124 12.90 -8.19 -0.43
C LEU A 124 13.09 -8.33 1.09
N ASP A 125 12.36 -9.24 1.71
CA ASP A 125 12.30 -9.41 3.17
C ASP A 125 13.06 -10.66 3.61
N GLY A 126 14.37 -10.61 3.51
CA GLY A 126 15.31 -11.69 3.81
C GLY A 126 16.21 -12.05 2.62
N LEU A 127 17.03 -13.06 2.79
CA LEU A 127 17.85 -13.67 1.73
C LEU A 127 17.14 -14.90 1.13
N ALA A 128 17.85 -15.68 0.30
CA ALA A 128 17.27 -16.76 -0.49
C ALA A 128 16.45 -17.79 0.32
N GLU A 129 16.87 -18.08 1.57
CA GLU A 129 16.22 -19.10 2.41
C GLU A 129 15.08 -18.55 3.27
N THR A 130 15.11 -17.25 3.61
CA THR A 130 14.16 -16.65 4.55
C THR A 130 13.09 -15.79 3.88
N HIS A 131 13.39 -15.22 2.70
CA HIS A 131 12.51 -14.35 1.96
C HIS A 131 11.10 -14.92 1.76
N SER A 132 11.02 -16.17 1.31
CA SER A 132 9.76 -16.84 1.00
C SER A 132 8.91 -17.21 2.22
N LEU A 133 9.45 -17.10 3.45
CA LEU A 133 8.67 -17.30 4.66
C LEU A 133 7.58 -16.21 4.81
N TYR A 134 7.86 -15.00 4.35
CA TYR A 134 6.88 -13.91 4.33
C TYR A 134 6.37 -13.60 2.91
N ARG A 135 7.25 -13.53 1.91
CA ARG A 135 6.89 -13.22 0.52
C ARG A 135 6.49 -14.48 -0.25
N ILE A 136 5.44 -15.15 0.22
CA ILE A 136 4.95 -16.41 -0.36
C ILE A 136 4.57 -16.20 -1.84
N GLY A 137 5.02 -17.12 -2.70
CA GLY A 137 4.77 -17.04 -4.15
C GLY A 137 5.72 -16.12 -4.91
N THR A 138 6.80 -15.67 -4.26
CA THR A 138 7.91 -14.95 -4.90
C THR A 138 9.22 -15.73 -4.80
N ASP A 139 10.18 -15.44 -5.66
CA ASP A 139 11.49 -16.08 -5.70
C ASP A 139 12.61 -15.05 -5.60
N PHE A 140 13.42 -15.14 -4.55
CA PHE A 140 14.51 -14.20 -4.26
C PHE A 140 15.47 -14.06 -5.44
N ASN A 141 15.92 -15.17 -6.03
CA ASN A 141 16.88 -15.13 -7.12
C ASN A 141 16.31 -14.49 -8.39
N SER A 142 15.01 -14.70 -8.65
CA SER A 142 14.31 -14.03 -9.74
C SER A 142 14.22 -12.52 -9.51
N ILE A 143 13.94 -12.09 -8.28
CA ILE A 143 13.89 -10.66 -7.94
C ILE A 143 15.26 -10.01 -8.15
N ILE A 144 16.33 -10.65 -7.67
CA ILE A 144 17.70 -10.14 -7.87
C ILE A 144 18.04 -10.03 -9.35
N ARG A 145 17.76 -11.05 -10.17
CA ARG A 145 17.97 -10.98 -11.64
C ARG A 145 17.18 -9.84 -12.27
N ASN A 146 15.94 -9.68 -11.90
CA ASN A 146 15.05 -8.65 -12.44
C ASN A 146 15.53 -7.24 -12.05
N ALA A 147 15.87 -7.04 -10.77
CA ALA A 147 16.40 -5.76 -10.28
C ALA A 147 17.74 -5.41 -10.95
N THR A 148 18.64 -6.38 -11.09
CA THR A 148 19.92 -6.18 -11.77
C THR A 148 19.70 -5.78 -13.22
N SER A 149 18.84 -6.50 -13.97
CA SER A 149 18.53 -6.13 -15.37
C SER A 149 17.90 -4.75 -15.50
N PHE A 150 17.05 -4.37 -14.56
CA PHE A 150 16.47 -3.03 -14.52
C PHE A 150 17.54 -1.96 -14.31
N MET A 151 18.48 -2.18 -13.38
CA MET A 151 19.60 -1.26 -13.11
C MET A 151 20.59 -1.20 -14.26
N ASP A 152 20.96 -2.34 -14.87
CA ASP A 152 21.87 -2.41 -16.02
C ASP A 152 21.30 -1.66 -17.24
N ALA A 153 19.98 -1.57 -17.36
CA ALA A 153 19.29 -0.79 -18.38
C ALA A 153 19.12 0.71 -18.03
N GLY A 154 19.68 1.17 -16.91
CA GLY A 154 19.67 2.56 -16.45
C GLY A 154 18.57 2.90 -15.44
N GLY A 155 17.86 1.91 -14.89
CA GLY A 155 16.87 2.08 -13.86
C GLY A 155 17.48 2.35 -12.48
N ILE A 156 16.75 3.09 -11.64
CA ILE A 156 17.11 3.33 -10.23
C ILE A 156 16.31 2.41 -9.34
N ALA A 157 16.97 1.48 -8.67
CA ALA A 157 16.37 0.48 -7.80
C ALA A 157 16.72 0.73 -6.33
N ASP A 158 15.71 0.65 -5.48
CA ASP A 158 15.84 0.66 -4.02
C ASP A 158 15.43 -0.69 -3.44
N TRP A 159 16.08 -1.11 -2.36
CA TRP A 159 15.73 -2.34 -1.65
C TRP A 159 15.00 -2.00 -0.35
N MET A 160 13.74 -2.43 -0.25
CA MET A 160 12.94 -2.37 0.96
C MET A 160 12.99 -3.71 1.70
N PHE A 161 13.32 -3.68 2.98
CA PHE A 161 13.42 -4.86 3.83
C PHE A 161 12.51 -4.71 5.05
N ILE A 162 11.48 -5.54 5.17
CA ILE A 162 10.66 -5.62 6.38
C ILE A 162 11.30 -6.61 7.35
N LYS A 163 11.63 -6.11 8.53
CA LYS A 163 12.29 -6.92 9.56
C LYS A 163 11.29 -7.74 10.36
N PHE A 164 11.57 -9.04 10.48
CA PHE A 164 10.87 -10.03 11.28
C PHE A 164 11.87 -10.83 12.12
N LYS A 165 11.41 -11.62 13.07
CA LYS A 165 12.28 -12.49 13.90
C LYS A 165 13.09 -13.47 13.06
N HIS A 166 12.51 -14.03 11.99
CA HIS A 166 13.16 -15.02 11.15
C HIS A 166 14.24 -14.46 10.22
N ASN A 167 14.26 -13.13 9.96
CA ASN A 167 15.21 -12.49 9.05
C ASN A 167 16.01 -11.34 9.70
N GLU A 168 15.79 -10.99 10.98
CA GLU A 168 16.47 -9.85 11.61
C GLU A 168 17.98 -9.99 11.66
N HIS A 169 18.52 -11.23 11.71
CA HIS A 169 19.94 -11.52 11.68
C HIS A 169 20.59 -11.32 10.31
N GLU A 170 19.80 -11.18 9.25
CA GLU A 170 20.27 -11.00 7.87
C GLU A 170 20.36 -9.54 7.44
N VAL A 171 19.87 -8.59 8.24
CA VAL A 171 19.76 -7.18 7.85
C VAL A 171 21.09 -6.60 7.35
N ASP A 172 22.19 -6.81 8.07
CA ASP A 172 23.50 -6.27 7.69
C ASP A 172 24.08 -7.02 6.46
N ILE A 173 23.83 -8.30 6.35
CA ILE A 173 24.22 -9.09 5.17
C ILE A 173 23.45 -8.59 3.94
N ALA A 174 22.13 -8.46 4.05
CA ALA A 174 21.28 -7.97 2.97
C ALA A 174 21.66 -6.55 2.53
N ARG A 175 22.02 -5.67 3.49
CA ARG A 175 22.54 -4.33 3.19
C ARG A 175 23.83 -4.40 2.36
N ASN A 176 24.80 -5.22 2.76
CA ASN A 176 26.04 -5.37 2.02
C ASN A 176 25.79 -5.96 0.62
N VAL A 177 24.90 -6.94 0.50
CA VAL A 177 24.49 -7.51 -0.79
C VAL A 177 23.84 -6.44 -1.67
N SER A 178 22.93 -5.63 -1.12
CA SER A 178 22.27 -4.57 -1.89
C SER A 178 23.28 -3.55 -2.44
N MET A 179 24.23 -3.12 -1.62
CA MET A 179 25.30 -2.21 -2.03
C MET A 179 26.18 -2.83 -3.13
N SER A 180 26.56 -4.11 -2.98
CA SER A 180 27.40 -4.80 -3.96
C SER A 180 26.72 -5.01 -5.31
N LEU A 181 25.39 -5.12 -5.31
CA LEU A 181 24.57 -5.25 -6.52
C LEU A 181 24.22 -3.91 -7.19
N GLY A 182 24.52 -2.77 -6.54
CA GLY A 182 24.28 -1.45 -7.09
C GLY A 182 22.91 -0.84 -6.81
N PHE A 183 22.16 -1.37 -5.82
CA PHE A 183 20.94 -0.70 -5.37
C PHE A 183 21.26 0.71 -4.85
N ASN A 184 20.42 1.68 -5.20
CA ASN A 184 20.57 3.07 -4.81
C ASN A 184 20.38 3.28 -3.30
N SER A 185 19.46 2.57 -2.68
CA SER A 185 19.23 2.60 -1.24
C SER A 185 18.81 1.23 -0.67
N PHE A 186 19.01 1.08 0.66
CA PHE A 186 18.56 -0.05 1.44
C PHE A 186 17.83 0.46 2.68
N THR A 187 16.51 0.23 2.73
CA THR A 187 15.67 0.71 3.82
C THR A 187 15.09 -0.44 4.63
N VAL A 188 15.24 -0.38 5.96
CA VAL A 188 14.66 -1.36 6.88
C VAL A 188 13.38 -0.81 7.49
N LYS A 189 12.28 -1.52 7.31
CA LYS A 189 10.98 -1.20 7.94
C LYS A 189 10.63 -2.21 9.04
N ASN A 190 9.98 -1.75 10.09
CA ASN A 190 9.38 -2.59 11.11
C ASN A 190 7.87 -2.65 10.88
N SER A 191 7.32 -3.86 10.78
CA SER A 191 5.86 -4.00 10.69
C SER A 191 5.23 -3.91 12.07
N LYS A 192 4.13 -3.17 12.19
CA LYS A 192 3.27 -3.13 13.40
C LYS A 192 1.96 -3.89 13.20
N ARG A 193 1.81 -4.66 12.10
CA ARG A 193 0.56 -5.34 11.73
C ARG A 193 0.29 -6.62 12.52
N PHE A 194 0.98 -6.88 13.63
CA PHE A 194 0.75 -8.10 14.41
C PHE A 194 0.90 -7.89 15.92
N GLY A 195 0.22 -8.76 16.67
CA GLY A 195 0.49 -8.97 18.08
C GLY A 195 1.80 -9.76 18.27
N LYS A 196 1.79 -10.82 19.11
CA LYS A 196 3.03 -11.60 19.36
C LYS A 196 3.47 -12.43 18.16
N LYS A 197 2.55 -13.07 17.45
CA LYS A 197 2.82 -13.88 16.27
C LYS A 197 1.61 -13.91 15.33
N PHE A 198 1.87 -14.10 14.04
CA PHE A 198 0.87 -14.11 12.98
C PHE A 198 0.90 -15.46 12.24
N PRO A 199 -0.21 -16.21 12.16
CA PRO A 199 -0.24 -17.50 11.48
C PRO A 199 -0.16 -17.33 9.96
N VAL A 200 0.53 -18.26 9.31
CA VAL A 200 0.61 -18.34 7.85
C VAL A 200 -0.11 -19.61 7.40
N LEU A 201 -1.08 -19.44 6.51
CA LEU A 201 -1.91 -20.53 6.02
C LEU A 201 -1.47 -20.98 4.62
N ASN A 202 -1.65 -22.27 4.33
CA ASN A 202 -1.65 -22.77 2.97
C ASN A 202 -3.05 -22.65 2.34
N ARG A 203 -3.18 -23.01 1.07
CA ARG A 203 -4.46 -22.96 0.33
C ARG A 203 -5.55 -23.87 0.89
N ALA A 204 -5.20 -24.86 1.69
CA ALA A 204 -6.15 -25.74 2.38
C ALA A 204 -6.58 -25.18 3.75
N GLY A 205 -6.11 -23.98 4.13
CA GLY A 205 -6.41 -23.34 5.41
C GLY A 205 -5.61 -23.89 6.60
N ALA A 206 -4.63 -24.75 6.38
CA ALA A 206 -3.79 -25.26 7.46
C ALA A 206 -2.62 -24.30 7.75
N VAL A 207 -2.31 -24.11 9.05
CA VAL A 207 -1.16 -23.30 9.48
C VAL A 207 0.14 -24.02 9.10
N THR A 208 1.00 -23.35 8.36
CA THR A 208 2.32 -23.86 7.98
C THR A 208 3.42 -23.40 8.92
N HIS A 209 3.38 -22.14 9.34
CA HIS A 209 4.34 -21.52 10.26
C HIS A 209 3.76 -20.22 10.82
N TYR A 210 4.56 -19.51 11.60
CA TYR A 210 4.20 -18.21 12.16
C TYR A 210 5.23 -17.15 11.81
N ILE A 211 4.77 -15.95 11.51
CA ILE A 211 5.60 -14.75 11.46
C ILE A 211 5.58 -14.10 12.84
N GLU A 212 6.77 -13.82 13.38
CA GLU A 212 6.94 -13.22 14.70
C GLU A 212 7.64 -11.84 14.58
N GLN A 213 7.37 -10.97 15.55
CA GLN A 213 8.08 -9.69 15.65
C GLN A 213 9.58 -9.89 15.85
N PRO A 214 10.43 -8.98 15.35
CA PRO A 214 11.85 -9.00 15.65
C PRO A 214 12.10 -8.91 17.15
N VAL A 215 13.06 -9.69 17.66
CA VAL A 215 13.47 -9.61 19.07
C VAL A 215 14.13 -8.26 19.37
N SER A 216 14.82 -7.70 18.38
CA SER A 216 15.49 -6.40 18.45
C SER A 216 14.54 -5.20 18.32
N SER A 217 13.23 -5.41 18.18
CA SER A 217 12.28 -4.30 18.08
C SER A 217 11.89 -3.80 19.47
N ASN A 218 12.03 -2.50 19.70
CA ASN A 218 11.46 -1.81 20.86
C ASN A 218 9.96 -1.50 20.66
N ILE A 219 9.32 -2.11 19.65
CA ILE A 219 7.92 -1.88 19.34
C ILE A 219 7.09 -2.71 20.31
N ARG A 220 6.38 -2.03 21.20
CA ARG A 220 5.33 -2.68 22.01
C ARG A 220 4.32 -3.31 21.04
N PRO A 221 4.01 -4.62 21.16
CA PRO A 221 2.92 -5.20 20.39
C PRO A 221 1.67 -4.35 20.62
N VAL A 222 0.94 -4.06 19.53
CA VAL A 222 -0.37 -3.41 19.66
C VAL A 222 -1.26 -4.44 20.35
N GLU A 223 -1.49 -4.25 21.62
CA GLU A 223 -2.51 -5.00 22.35
C GLU A 223 -3.84 -4.36 22.00
N PHE A 224 -4.72 -5.10 21.37
CA PHE A 224 -6.02 -4.60 20.91
C PHE A 224 -6.94 -4.13 22.04
N VAL A 225 -6.64 -4.45 23.28
CA VAL A 225 -7.27 -3.85 24.47
C VAL A 225 -7.14 -2.32 24.44
N ASP A 226 -6.03 -1.80 23.89
CA ASP A 226 -5.79 -0.36 23.77
C ASP A 226 -6.73 0.33 22.75
N LEU A 227 -7.38 -0.42 21.84
CA LEU A 227 -8.29 0.14 20.85
C LEU A 227 -9.74 0.29 21.34
N LYS A 228 -10.13 -0.39 22.43
CA LYS A 228 -11.51 -0.31 22.93
C LYS A 228 -11.92 1.11 23.36
N ASP A 229 -10.94 1.91 23.75
CA ASP A 229 -11.14 3.27 24.25
C ASP A 229 -10.85 4.35 23.20
N TYR A 230 -10.67 3.99 21.91
CA TYR A 230 -10.30 4.97 20.87
C TYR A 230 -11.27 6.16 20.78
N LYS A 231 -12.55 5.95 21.10
CA LYS A 231 -13.57 7.02 21.12
C LYS A 231 -13.30 8.07 22.21
N GLN A 232 -12.48 7.75 23.21
CA GLN A 232 -12.08 8.66 24.29
C GLN A 232 -10.75 9.38 23.98
N TRP A 233 -10.11 9.06 22.87
CA TRP A 233 -8.87 9.70 22.47
C TRP A 233 -9.15 11.12 21.99
N THR A 234 -8.68 12.11 22.76
CA THR A 234 -8.85 13.55 22.47
C THR A 234 -7.68 14.15 21.70
N SER A 235 -6.83 13.31 21.12
CA SER A 235 -5.59 13.74 20.46
C SER A 235 -5.82 14.26 19.06
N GLU A 236 -4.99 15.22 18.66
CA GLU A 236 -4.96 15.70 17.28
C GLU A 236 -4.60 14.58 16.30
N VAL A 237 -5.27 14.57 15.18
CA VAL A 237 -4.96 13.70 14.04
C VAL A 237 -3.88 14.36 13.19
N SER A 238 -2.74 13.69 13.01
CA SER A 238 -1.69 14.10 12.08
C SER A 238 -1.90 13.39 10.74
N CYS A 239 -2.47 14.10 9.78
CA CYS A 239 -2.82 13.53 8.48
C CYS A 239 -1.65 13.67 7.49
N PHE A 240 -0.91 12.61 7.26
CA PHE A 240 0.25 12.60 6.37
C PHE A 240 -0.10 12.96 4.93
N THR A 241 -1.30 12.59 4.44
CA THR A 241 -1.70 12.92 3.05
C THR A 241 -2.03 14.39 2.87
N LEU A 242 -2.52 15.07 3.92
CA LEU A 242 -2.69 16.53 3.89
C LEU A 242 -1.32 17.23 3.92
N ASP A 243 -0.38 16.74 4.71
CA ASP A 243 0.96 17.32 4.82
C ASP A 243 1.77 17.11 3.52
N SER A 244 1.68 15.94 2.91
CA SER A 244 2.34 15.61 1.64
C SER A 244 1.56 16.10 0.42
N LYS A 245 0.35 16.65 0.60
CA LYS A 245 -0.55 17.07 -0.49
C LYS A 245 -0.82 15.95 -1.48
N GLU A 246 -1.07 14.77 -0.94
CA GLU A 246 -1.26 13.52 -1.67
C GLU A 246 -2.72 13.09 -1.67
N LEU A 247 -3.13 12.38 -2.71
CA LEU A 247 -4.36 11.60 -2.74
C LEU A 247 -4.07 10.16 -3.16
N TYR A 248 -5.01 9.27 -2.88
CA TYR A 248 -4.97 7.88 -3.31
C TYR A 248 -6.07 7.58 -4.32
N ILE A 249 -5.75 6.82 -5.36
CA ILE A 249 -6.74 6.30 -6.32
C ILE A 249 -6.63 4.78 -6.34
N ASP A 250 -7.72 4.10 -6.00
CA ASP A 250 -7.76 2.65 -5.92
C ASP A 250 -7.84 1.97 -7.32
N ALA A 251 -7.76 0.65 -7.34
CA ALA A 251 -7.83 -0.13 -8.57
C ALA A 251 -9.18 0.00 -9.32
N HIS A 252 -10.24 0.40 -8.63
CA HIS A 252 -11.55 0.71 -9.23
C HIS A 252 -11.69 2.17 -9.65
N ARG A 253 -10.61 2.97 -9.54
CA ARG A 253 -10.52 4.39 -9.92
C ARG A 253 -11.20 5.36 -8.97
N HIS A 254 -11.55 4.93 -7.76
CA HIS A 254 -12.13 5.82 -6.77
C HIS A 254 -11.05 6.71 -6.16
N VAL A 255 -11.29 8.02 -6.20
CA VAL A 255 -10.44 9.02 -5.55
C VAL A 255 -10.74 9.02 -4.07
N LEU A 256 -9.74 8.71 -3.26
CA LEU A 256 -9.85 8.56 -1.81
C LEU A 256 -8.78 9.42 -1.12
N PRO A 257 -8.99 9.86 0.12
CA PRO A 257 -8.03 10.71 0.81
C PRO A 257 -6.67 10.04 1.07
N CYS A 258 -6.65 8.74 1.31
CA CYS A 258 -5.43 7.97 1.54
C CYS A 258 -5.64 6.47 1.33
N CYS A 259 -4.54 5.74 1.14
CA CYS A 259 -4.54 4.28 0.99
C CYS A 259 -5.09 3.54 2.23
N LEU A 260 -4.93 4.10 3.44
CA LEU A 260 -5.47 3.49 4.64
C LEU A 260 -7.01 3.44 4.62
N ILE A 261 -7.66 4.50 4.16
CA ILE A 261 -9.12 4.50 3.93
C ILE A 261 -9.49 3.53 2.81
N GLY A 262 -8.74 3.53 1.71
CA GLY A 262 -8.93 2.58 0.60
C GLY A 262 -8.86 1.13 1.05
N SER A 263 -7.94 0.81 1.95
CA SER A 263 -7.78 -0.55 2.47
C SER A 263 -9.00 -1.05 3.25
N PHE A 264 -9.73 -0.20 3.96
CA PHE A 264 -10.96 -0.58 4.66
C PHE A 264 -12.11 -0.94 3.71
N LEU A 265 -12.18 -0.34 2.53
CA LEU A 265 -13.28 -0.59 1.59
C LEU A 265 -13.36 -2.04 1.14
N TYR A 266 -12.21 -2.70 0.99
CA TYR A 266 -12.15 -4.06 0.44
C TYR A 266 -11.62 -5.08 1.44
N ALA A 267 -11.30 -4.67 2.66
CA ALA A 267 -10.85 -5.59 3.68
C ALA A 267 -12.00 -6.54 4.07
N ASN A 268 -11.69 -7.82 4.14
CA ASN A 268 -12.64 -8.82 4.61
C ASN A 268 -12.42 -9.07 6.11
N TYR A 269 -13.40 -8.69 6.91
CA TYR A 269 -13.43 -8.93 8.35
C TYR A 269 -14.44 -10.01 8.74
N ASP A 270 -14.53 -11.10 7.97
CA ASP A 270 -15.39 -12.24 8.34
C ASP A 270 -14.86 -12.91 9.61
N VAL A 271 -15.64 -12.77 10.69
CA VAL A 271 -15.34 -13.33 12.02
C VAL A 271 -15.13 -14.84 11.95
N ASN A 272 -15.89 -15.56 11.13
CA ASN A 272 -15.79 -17.01 11.04
C ASN A 272 -14.45 -17.46 10.43
N LEU A 273 -13.91 -16.68 9.49
CA LEU A 273 -12.59 -16.93 8.91
C LEU A 273 -11.46 -16.62 9.90
N TYR A 274 -11.59 -15.60 10.74
CA TYR A 274 -10.57 -15.22 11.72
C TYR A 274 -10.66 -16.04 13.01
N ASN A 275 -11.86 -16.37 13.49
CA ASN A 275 -12.07 -17.16 14.72
C ASN A 275 -11.62 -18.62 14.59
N SER A 276 -11.65 -19.20 13.38
CA SER A 276 -11.18 -20.58 13.17
C SER A 276 -9.68 -20.75 13.46
N TYR A 277 -8.91 -19.64 13.54
CA TYR A 277 -7.47 -19.65 13.75
C TYR A 277 -7.01 -19.12 15.13
N SER A 278 -7.93 -18.88 16.05
CA SER A 278 -7.85 -18.68 17.53
C SER A 278 -6.56 -18.09 18.12
N LEU A 279 -5.93 -17.11 17.49
CA LEU A 279 -4.68 -16.51 17.97
C LEU A 279 -4.75 -15.00 18.27
N ILE A 280 -5.91 -14.42 18.08
CA ILE A 280 -6.23 -13.05 18.46
C ILE A 280 -7.48 -13.18 19.35
N ASP A 281 -7.57 -12.41 20.41
CA ASP A 281 -8.85 -12.17 21.08
C ASP A 281 -9.73 -11.43 20.08
N SER A 282 -10.34 -12.23 19.19
CA SER A 282 -10.76 -11.84 17.85
C SER A 282 -11.99 -10.94 17.84
N ASP A 283 -12.88 -11.16 18.82
CA ASP A 283 -14.20 -10.54 18.79
C ASP A 283 -14.14 -9.03 18.96
N SER A 284 -13.19 -8.53 19.76
CA SER A 284 -13.07 -7.08 19.99
C SER A 284 -12.40 -6.35 18.84
N VAL A 285 -11.38 -6.94 18.20
CA VAL A 285 -10.62 -6.33 17.11
C VAL A 285 -11.40 -6.30 15.82
N ILE A 286 -11.97 -7.44 15.46
CA ILE A 286 -12.83 -7.57 14.30
C ILE A 286 -14.06 -6.70 14.45
N GLY A 287 -14.60 -6.60 15.67
CA GLY A 287 -15.69 -5.69 15.99
C GLY A 287 -15.33 -4.24 15.69
N ILE A 288 -14.18 -3.76 16.17
CA ILE A 288 -13.69 -2.39 15.89
C ILE A 288 -13.42 -2.19 14.42
N ALA A 289 -12.75 -3.13 13.74
CA ALA A 289 -12.46 -3.02 12.33
C ALA A 289 -13.74 -2.98 11.47
N LYS A 290 -14.76 -3.75 11.83
CA LYS A 290 -16.09 -3.70 11.20
C LYS A 290 -16.81 -2.38 11.48
N GLU A 291 -16.73 -1.86 12.69
CA GLU A 291 -17.32 -0.57 13.05
C GLU A 291 -16.68 0.55 12.20
N VAL A 292 -15.35 0.56 12.09
CA VAL A 292 -14.61 1.51 11.25
C VAL A 292 -15.00 1.38 9.78
N GLN A 293 -15.05 0.16 9.28
CA GLN A 293 -15.44 -0.12 7.90
C GLN A 293 -16.88 0.35 7.63
N THR A 294 -17.81 0.09 8.54
CA THR A 294 -19.20 0.52 8.45
C THR A 294 -19.29 2.05 8.40
N GLU A 295 -18.58 2.76 9.28
CA GLU A 295 -18.54 4.23 9.28
C GLU A 295 -18.02 4.80 7.97
N VAL A 296 -16.96 4.20 7.37
CA VAL A 296 -16.45 4.61 6.07
C VAL A 296 -17.50 4.42 4.97
N PHE A 297 -18.14 3.23 4.93
CA PHE A 297 -19.18 2.95 3.93
C PHE A 297 -20.40 3.84 4.08
N ASP A 298 -20.90 4.04 5.30
CA ASP A 298 -22.07 4.89 5.56
C ASP A 298 -21.78 6.34 5.17
N THR A 299 -20.58 6.85 5.51
CA THR A 299 -20.15 8.19 5.11
C THR A 299 -20.12 8.32 3.58
N ILE A 300 -19.49 7.39 2.87
CA ILE A 300 -19.43 7.41 1.41
C ILE A 300 -20.83 7.31 0.79
N LYS A 301 -21.70 6.47 1.34
CA LYS A 301 -23.09 6.30 0.87
C LYS A 301 -23.90 7.58 1.05
N GLU A 302 -23.83 8.22 2.20
CA GLU A 302 -24.48 9.51 2.45
C GLU A 302 -24.04 10.60 1.47
N LEU A 303 -22.82 10.50 0.97
CA LEU A 303 -22.20 11.47 0.05
C LEU A 303 -22.43 11.15 -1.43
N GLY A 304 -23.18 10.10 -1.75
CA GLY A 304 -23.52 9.73 -3.12
C GLY A 304 -22.89 8.42 -3.62
N GLY A 305 -22.20 7.69 -2.73
CA GLY A 305 -21.57 6.40 -3.05
C GLY A 305 -20.19 6.53 -3.70
N LEU A 306 -19.54 5.39 -3.90
CA LEU A 306 -18.22 5.31 -4.56
C LEU A 306 -18.27 5.82 -6.01
N GLU A 307 -19.42 5.70 -6.67
CA GLU A 307 -19.63 6.18 -8.04
C GLU A 307 -19.36 7.69 -8.17
N ALA A 308 -19.66 8.48 -7.13
CA ALA A 308 -19.37 9.92 -7.09
C ALA A 308 -17.85 10.24 -7.01
N LEU A 309 -17.01 9.25 -6.70
CA LEU A 309 -15.57 9.35 -6.57
C LEU A 309 -14.82 8.72 -7.76
N ASP A 310 -15.50 8.26 -8.81
CA ASP A 310 -14.86 7.64 -9.97
C ASP A 310 -14.12 8.67 -10.84
N ALA A 311 -12.78 8.61 -10.81
CA ALA A 311 -11.91 9.50 -11.56
C ALA A 311 -12.08 9.39 -13.09
N LEU A 312 -12.49 8.22 -13.59
CA LEU A 312 -12.71 8.04 -15.03
C LEU A 312 -13.97 8.77 -15.51
N THR A 313 -14.99 8.84 -14.67
CA THR A 313 -16.27 9.48 -14.98
C THR A 313 -16.19 11.00 -14.79
N TYR A 314 -15.66 11.46 -13.66
CA TYR A 314 -15.74 12.86 -13.26
C TYR A 314 -14.42 13.63 -13.37
N GLY A 315 -13.28 12.92 -13.39
CA GLY A 315 -11.94 13.53 -13.32
C GLY A 315 -11.55 14.01 -11.92
N ILE A 316 -10.26 13.97 -11.63
CA ILE A 316 -9.71 14.31 -10.30
C ILE A 316 -10.12 15.73 -9.87
N LYS A 317 -9.99 16.72 -10.76
CA LYS A 317 -10.30 18.13 -10.45
C LYS A 317 -11.75 18.32 -10.01
N SER A 318 -12.71 17.74 -10.73
CA SER A 318 -14.13 17.86 -10.40
C SER A 318 -14.47 17.19 -9.08
N ILE A 319 -13.87 16.00 -8.80
CA ILE A 319 -14.07 15.28 -7.55
C ILE A 319 -13.53 16.10 -6.37
N LEU A 320 -12.31 16.65 -6.46
CA LEU A 320 -11.72 17.45 -5.40
C LEU A 320 -12.50 18.75 -5.12
N SER A 321 -13.20 19.27 -6.12
CA SER A 321 -14.08 20.47 -5.99
C SER A 321 -15.50 20.12 -5.55
N SER A 322 -15.85 18.84 -5.48
CA SER A 322 -17.21 18.39 -5.15
C SER A 322 -17.54 18.55 -3.67
N ARG A 323 -18.85 18.69 -3.37
CA ARG A 323 -19.34 18.70 -1.99
C ARG A 323 -18.98 17.40 -1.27
N VAL A 324 -19.02 16.26 -1.97
CA VAL A 324 -18.64 14.96 -1.44
C VAL A 324 -17.23 15.01 -0.88
N TRP A 325 -16.25 15.41 -1.72
CA TRP A 325 -14.86 15.50 -1.31
C TRP A 325 -14.65 16.47 -0.14
N GLN A 326 -15.24 17.67 -0.23
CA GLN A 326 -15.08 18.68 0.81
C GLN A 326 -15.63 18.20 2.17
N THR A 327 -16.76 17.46 2.16
CA THR A 327 -17.32 16.88 3.39
C THR A 327 -16.42 15.79 3.95
N LEU A 328 -15.92 14.87 3.10
CA LEU A 328 -15.02 13.80 3.50
C LEU A 328 -13.74 14.33 4.16
N ILE A 329 -13.11 15.34 3.54
CA ILE A 329 -11.83 15.87 4.01
C ILE A 329 -12.01 16.81 5.20
N GLN A 330 -12.98 17.71 5.15
CA GLN A 330 -13.07 18.81 6.12
C GLN A 330 -13.88 18.49 7.36
N GLN A 331 -14.94 17.70 7.26
CA GLN A 331 -15.86 17.49 8.37
C GLN A 331 -15.62 16.16 9.10
N LYS A 332 -15.34 15.09 8.37
CA LYS A 332 -15.29 13.76 8.97
C LYS A 332 -13.86 13.28 9.31
N TRP A 333 -12.83 13.78 8.61
CA TRP A 333 -11.48 13.23 8.76
C TRP A 333 -10.42 14.20 9.28
N THR A 334 -10.78 15.47 9.51
CA THR A 334 -9.86 16.46 10.10
C THR A 334 -10.37 17.11 11.39
N THR A 335 -11.68 17.30 11.54
CA THR A 335 -12.25 18.03 12.68
C THR A 335 -13.13 17.18 13.59
N ASP A 336 -13.87 16.22 13.07
CA ASP A 336 -14.75 15.33 13.80
C ASP A 336 -14.19 13.92 13.88
N SER A 337 -12.93 13.78 14.26
CA SER A 337 -12.17 12.55 14.45
C SER A 337 -12.94 11.27 14.07
N SER A 338 -13.03 11.00 12.74
CA SER A 338 -13.57 9.73 12.26
C SER A 338 -12.77 8.57 12.85
N ALA A 339 -13.43 7.46 13.13
CA ALA A 339 -12.79 6.28 13.70
C ALA A 339 -11.51 5.86 12.96
N PRO A 340 -11.45 5.80 11.60
CA PRO A 340 -10.22 5.46 10.89
C PRO A 340 -9.06 6.41 11.19
N CYS A 341 -9.29 7.71 11.15
CA CYS A 341 -8.23 8.71 11.40
C CYS A 341 -7.79 8.71 12.85
N THR A 342 -8.71 8.59 13.80
CA THR A 342 -8.40 8.50 15.22
C THR A 342 -7.57 7.27 15.53
N ILE A 343 -7.94 6.11 15.01
CA ILE A 343 -7.24 4.84 15.25
C ILE A 343 -5.86 4.82 14.58
N LEU A 344 -5.75 5.34 13.35
CA LEU A 344 -4.55 5.18 12.54
C LEU A 344 -3.57 6.35 12.63
N CYS A 345 -4.05 7.57 12.82
CA CYS A 345 -3.28 8.79 12.65
C CYS A 345 -3.31 9.75 13.84
N SER A 346 -3.99 9.43 14.96
CA SER A 346 -3.93 10.27 16.15
C SER A 346 -2.63 10.10 16.93
N ASN A 347 -2.22 11.12 17.67
CA ASN A 347 -1.02 11.09 18.49
C ASN A 347 -1.04 9.98 19.57
N ASN A 348 -2.22 9.50 19.96
CA ASN A 348 -2.40 8.37 20.87
C ASN A 348 -2.47 7.02 20.16
N SER A 349 -2.43 7.01 18.84
CA SER A 349 -2.54 5.79 18.05
C SER A 349 -1.30 4.89 18.24
N PRO A 350 -1.48 3.61 18.53
CA PRO A 350 -0.39 2.65 18.47
C PRO A 350 0.14 2.44 17.04
N PHE A 351 -0.57 2.94 16.02
CA PHE A 351 -0.23 2.84 14.59
C PHE A 351 0.46 4.09 14.03
N ILE A 352 0.69 5.14 14.83
CA ILE A 352 1.23 6.44 14.33
C ILE A 352 2.52 6.29 13.52
N SER A 353 3.32 5.26 13.77
CA SER A 353 4.51 4.99 12.97
C SER A 353 4.22 4.41 11.58
N ILE A 354 2.96 4.05 11.25
CA ILE A 354 2.58 3.70 9.86
C ILE A 354 2.56 4.99 9.04
N ALA A 355 1.98 6.05 9.57
CA ALA A 355 2.01 7.37 8.94
C ALA A 355 3.45 7.90 8.77
N GLU A 356 4.32 7.75 9.79
CA GLU A 356 5.74 8.09 9.69
C GLU A 356 6.50 7.25 8.65
N GLN A 357 6.12 6.00 8.43
CA GLN A 357 6.75 5.13 7.42
C GLN A 357 6.35 5.50 5.99
N VAL A 358 5.13 5.98 5.79
CA VAL A 358 4.67 6.48 4.47
C VAL A 358 5.41 7.77 4.11
N ASN A 359 5.58 8.69 5.07
CA ASN A 359 6.26 9.97 4.84
C ASN A 359 7.78 9.86 4.58
N ARG A 360 8.43 8.76 4.93
CA ARG A 360 9.86 8.54 4.66
C ARG A 360 10.14 7.81 3.35
N ALA A 361 9.11 7.46 2.61
CA ALA A 361 9.20 6.84 1.29
C ALA A 361 9.01 7.86 0.13
N SER A 362 8.80 9.13 0.48
CA SER A 362 8.71 10.26 -0.47
C SER A 362 10.05 10.94 -0.70
#